data_d5ffbeb9c32f5428ef4fb69a6db5b59b
#
_entry.id   d5ffbeb9c32f5428ef4fb69a6db5b59b
#
_cell.length_a   1.000
_cell.length_b   1.000
_cell.length_c   1.000
_cell.angle_alpha   90.00
_cell.angle_beta   90.00
_cell.angle_gamma   90.00
#
_symmetry.space_group_name_H-M   'P 1'
#
loop_
_entity.id
_entity.type
_entity.pdbx_description
1 polymer ?
#
loop_
_entity_poly.entity_id
_entity_poly.type
_entity_poly.pdbx_seq_one_letter_code
_entity_poly.pdbx_strand_id
1 'polypeptide(L)'
;MKKVFKIIICIILVIASISLIFIGNGYKMYKSAIETMSVEEKVTEIQSKENYTKLSELPQIYKDAVISVEDHRFYKHNGIDIIAIGRSAINDIKAMSFVEGGSTITQQLAKNVYFTQEKKIERKIAEVFMAFQIEKNCDKDEILELYLNTSYFGDGYYTVKEASMGYFGKLPEDMTDSESVMLAGIPNAPSIYAPSKNPELAKQRQKQVISKMVEYKYLSQNDANTILNLE
;
A
#
# COMPACT_ATOMS: atom_id res chain seq x y z
N MET A 1 -0.50 29.58 37.12
CA MET A 1 -0.23 28.15 36.86
C MET A 1 -1.48 27.27 36.95
N LYS A 2 -2.24 27.22 38.05
CA LYS A 2 -3.42 26.33 38.17
C LYS A 2 -4.54 26.54 37.12
N LYS A 3 -4.80 27.81 36.69
CA LYS A 3 -5.78 28.11 35.62
C LYS A 3 -5.33 27.57 34.26
N VAL A 4 -4.08 27.78 33.87
CA VAL A 4 -3.53 27.28 32.59
C VAL A 4 -3.57 25.76 32.53
N PHE A 5 -3.20 25.08 33.62
CA PHE A 5 -3.27 23.63 33.74
C PHE A 5 -4.70 23.09 33.55
N LYS A 6 -5.72 23.74 34.16
CA LYS A 6 -7.11 23.37 33.95
C LYS A 6 -7.56 23.53 32.49
N ILE A 7 -7.15 24.62 31.83
CA ILE A 7 -7.46 24.85 30.42
C ILE A 7 -6.85 23.74 29.55
N ILE A 8 -5.58 23.38 29.78
CA ILE A 8 -4.92 22.29 29.05
C ILE A 8 -5.67 20.97 29.23
N ILE A 9 -6.07 20.63 30.47
CA ILE A 9 -6.86 19.42 30.73
C ILE A 9 -8.19 19.45 29.96
N CYS A 10 -8.92 20.58 29.99
CA CYS A 10 -10.17 20.70 29.23
C CYS A 10 -9.95 20.51 27.73
N ILE A 11 -8.90 21.08 27.15
CA ILE A 11 -8.56 20.90 25.73
C ILE A 11 -8.28 19.41 25.44
N ILE A 12 -7.49 18.73 26.27
CA ILE A 12 -7.19 17.30 26.11
C ILE A 12 -8.47 16.47 26.15
N LEU A 13 -9.38 16.76 27.11
CA LEU A 13 -10.65 16.03 27.23
C LEU A 13 -11.56 16.25 26.01
N VAL A 14 -11.61 17.47 25.48
CA VAL A 14 -12.36 17.77 24.26
C VAL A 14 -11.77 17.01 23.07
N ILE A 15 -10.45 17.04 22.88
CA ILE A 15 -9.77 16.30 21.80
C ILE A 15 -10.04 14.79 21.94
N ALA A 16 -9.92 14.25 23.15
CA ALA A 16 -10.20 12.84 23.43
C ALA A 16 -11.65 12.46 23.09
N SER A 17 -12.61 13.30 23.47
CA SER A 17 -14.03 13.07 23.18
C SER A 17 -14.32 13.08 21.68
N ILE A 18 -13.75 14.03 20.94
CA ILE A 18 -13.86 14.11 19.48
C ILE A 18 -13.21 12.86 18.83
N SER A 19 -12.02 12.47 19.29
CA SER A 19 -11.32 11.27 18.78
C SER A 19 -12.15 10.01 19.00
N LEU A 20 -12.82 9.85 20.15
CA LEU A 20 -13.68 8.71 20.43
C LEU A 20 -14.88 8.63 19.46
N ILE A 21 -15.45 9.77 19.05
CA ILE A 21 -16.52 9.82 18.04
C ILE A 21 -16.02 9.28 16.71
N PHE A 22 -14.85 9.76 16.23
CA PHE A 22 -14.25 9.28 14.97
C PHE A 22 -13.90 7.79 15.04
N ILE A 23 -13.35 7.32 16.16
CA ILE A 23 -13.03 5.90 16.37
C ILE A 23 -14.32 5.07 16.33
N GLY A 24 -15.38 5.51 17.02
CA GLY A 24 -16.68 4.83 17.03
C GLY A 24 -17.30 4.74 15.62
N ASN A 25 -17.25 5.83 14.85
CA ASN A 25 -17.74 5.84 13.46
C ASN A 25 -16.91 4.95 12.54
N GLY A 26 -15.58 4.99 12.66
CA GLY A 26 -14.68 4.10 11.91
C GLY A 26 -14.90 2.62 12.24
N TYR A 27 -15.12 2.30 13.53
CA TYR A 27 -15.46 0.94 13.96
C TYR A 27 -16.80 0.47 13.40
N LYS A 28 -17.83 1.33 13.38
CA LYS A 28 -19.13 1.02 12.76
C LYS A 28 -18.97 0.75 11.26
N MET A 29 -18.18 1.56 10.57
CA MET A 29 -17.89 1.37 9.13
C MET A 29 -17.20 0.02 8.87
N TYR A 30 -16.20 -0.33 9.67
CA TYR A 30 -15.55 -1.64 9.64
C TYR A 30 -16.55 -2.78 9.87
N LYS A 31 -17.37 -2.67 10.93
CA LYS A 31 -18.37 -3.69 11.25
C LYS A 31 -19.37 -3.90 10.13
N SER A 32 -19.92 -2.83 9.58
CA SER A 32 -20.82 -2.92 8.43
C SER A 32 -20.19 -3.61 7.23
N ALA A 33 -18.91 -3.32 6.94
CA ALA A 33 -18.19 -3.92 5.83
C ALA A 33 -18.00 -5.43 6.02
N ILE A 34 -17.55 -5.87 7.22
CA ILE A 34 -17.29 -7.29 7.50
C ILE A 34 -18.58 -8.10 7.64
N GLU A 35 -19.69 -7.49 8.09
CA GLU A 35 -21.01 -8.11 8.16
C GLU A 35 -21.64 -8.27 6.76
N THR A 36 -21.28 -7.43 5.81
CA THR A 36 -21.72 -7.54 4.40
C THR A 36 -20.98 -8.66 3.68
N MET A 37 -19.67 -8.80 3.92
CA MET A 37 -18.82 -9.82 3.31
C MET A 37 -17.63 -10.12 4.21
N SER A 38 -17.49 -11.36 4.62
CA SER A 38 -16.36 -11.83 5.45
C SER A 38 -15.02 -11.76 4.69
N VAL A 39 -13.90 -11.90 5.41
CA VAL A 39 -12.58 -11.93 4.75
C VAL A 39 -12.46 -13.15 3.86
N GLU A 40 -12.92 -14.31 4.30
CA GLU A 40 -12.88 -15.56 3.57
C GLU A 40 -13.69 -15.50 2.26
N GLU A 41 -14.89 -14.91 2.31
CA GLU A 41 -15.73 -14.69 1.12
C GLU A 41 -15.04 -13.72 0.15
N LYS A 42 -14.44 -12.64 0.66
CA LYS A 42 -13.70 -11.65 -0.15
C LYS A 42 -12.46 -12.25 -0.81
N VAL A 43 -11.71 -13.08 -0.11
CA VAL A 43 -10.57 -13.83 -0.64
C VAL A 43 -11.04 -14.73 -1.79
N THR A 44 -12.08 -15.52 -1.56
CA THR A 44 -12.67 -16.41 -2.59
C THR A 44 -13.13 -15.63 -3.82
N GLU A 45 -13.80 -14.47 -3.62
CA GLU A 45 -14.23 -13.59 -4.72
C GLU A 45 -13.03 -13.12 -5.56
N ILE A 46 -11.93 -12.68 -4.90
CA ILE A 46 -10.75 -12.18 -5.61
C ILE A 46 -10.05 -13.31 -6.35
N GLN A 47 -9.85 -14.45 -5.70
CA GLN A 47 -9.16 -15.61 -6.26
C GLN A 47 -9.92 -16.26 -7.42
N SER A 48 -11.24 -16.06 -7.52
CA SER A 48 -12.08 -16.59 -8.61
C SER A 48 -12.00 -15.77 -9.92
N LYS A 49 -11.33 -14.61 -9.91
CA LYS A 49 -11.25 -13.75 -11.10
C LYS A 49 -10.31 -14.34 -12.16
N GLU A 50 -10.71 -14.24 -13.43
CA GLU A 50 -9.92 -14.73 -14.58
C GLU A 50 -8.50 -14.09 -14.64
N ASN A 51 -8.38 -12.84 -14.21
CA ASN A 51 -7.11 -12.08 -14.21
C ASN A 51 -6.34 -12.24 -12.91
N TYR A 52 -6.69 -13.20 -12.05
CA TYR A 52 -5.95 -13.50 -10.84
C TYR A 52 -4.59 -14.13 -11.17
N THR A 53 -3.55 -13.68 -10.45
CA THR A 53 -2.17 -14.16 -10.59
C THR A 53 -1.69 -14.65 -9.23
N LYS A 54 -1.19 -15.89 -9.15
CA LYS A 54 -0.60 -16.41 -7.91
C LYS A 54 0.73 -15.74 -7.61
N LEU A 55 1.06 -15.62 -6.34
CA LEU A 55 2.34 -15.04 -5.91
C LEU A 55 3.55 -15.80 -6.45
N SER A 56 3.40 -17.12 -6.67
CA SER A 56 4.43 -17.99 -7.27
C SER A 56 4.68 -17.71 -8.76
N GLU A 57 3.75 -17.08 -9.45
CA GLU A 57 3.83 -16.71 -10.87
C GLU A 57 4.48 -15.31 -11.06
N LEU A 58 4.84 -14.64 -9.97
CA LEU A 58 5.43 -13.31 -10.01
C LEU A 58 6.96 -13.37 -9.83
N PRO A 59 7.72 -12.61 -10.62
CA PRO A 59 9.17 -12.49 -10.44
C PRO A 59 9.52 -12.07 -9.00
N GLN A 60 10.57 -12.66 -8.43
CA GLN A 60 10.99 -12.31 -7.07
C GLN A 60 11.34 -10.83 -6.96
N ILE A 61 12.01 -10.28 -7.96
CA ILE A 61 12.38 -8.86 -7.99
C ILE A 61 11.15 -7.93 -7.97
N TYR A 62 10.03 -8.32 -8.56
CA TYR A 62 8.78 -7.56 -8.50
C TYR A 62 8.22 -7.51 -7.07
N LYS A 63 8.16 -8.67 -6.40
CA LYS A 63 7.72 -8.76 -5.00
C LYS A 63 8.59 -7.92 -4.08
N ASP A 64 9.90 -8.02 -4.23
CA ASP A 64 10.90 -7.27 -3.46
C ASP A 64 10.80 -5.77 -3.72
N ALA A 65 10.56 -5.35 -4.96
CA ALA A 65 10.34 -3.96 -5.33
C ALA A 65 9.08 -3.38 -4.67
N VAL A 66 7.96 -4.09 -4.73
CA VAL A 66 6.70 -3.68 -4.08
C VAL A 66 6.89 -3.53 -2.58
N ILE A 67 7.47 -4.55 -1.92
CA ILE A 67 7.71 -4.51 -0.46
C ILE A 67 8.64 -3.35 -0.11
N SER A 68 9.72 -3.14 -0.85
CA SER A 68 10.69 -2.09 -0.53
C SER A 68 10.12 -0.67 -0.65
N VAL A 69 9.18 -0.43 -1.57
CA VAL A 69 8.64 0.91 -1.83
C VAL A 69 7.33 1.21 -1.10
N GLU A 70 6.50 0.19 -0.87
CA GLU A 70 5.21 0.35 -0.21
C GLU A 70 5.28 0.07 1.31
N ASP A 71 6.00 -0.99 1.70
CA ASP A 71 6.01 -1.45 3.09
C ASP A 71 7.24 -2.32 3.39
N HIS A 72 8.44 -1.72 3.51
CA HIS A 72 9.70 -2.46 3.66
C HIS A 72 9.80 -3.32 4.94
N ARG A 73 8.84 -3.17 5.86
CA ARG A 73 8.74 -3.97 7.08
C ARG A 73 7.55 -4.94 7.07
N PHE A 74 6.95 -5.18 5.92
CA PHE A 74 5.71 -5.94 5.74
C PHE A 74 5.67 -7.25 6.53
N TYR A 75 6.73 -8.05 6.47
CA TYR A 75 6.83 -9.30 7.21
C TYR A 75 7.14 -9.15 8.72
N LYS A 76 7.26 -7.91 9.24
CA LYS A 76 7.69 -7.64 10.63
C LYS A 76 6.60 -7.00 11.50
N HIS A 77 5.43 -6.76 10.96
CA HIS A 77 4.30 -6.19 11.68
C HIS A 77 2.99 -6.92 11.36
N ASN A 78 1.94 -6.68 12.16
CA ASN A 78 0.62 -7.28 11.99
C ASN A 78 -0.41 -6.18 11.66
N GLY A 79 -0.60 -5.88 10.38
CA GLY A 79 -1.61 -4.95 9.86
C GLY A 79 -1.22 -3.48 9.89
N ILE A 80 -0.51 -3.01 10.92
CA ILE A 80 0.00 -1.63 11.03
C ILE A 80 1.48 -1.63 11.41
N ASP A 81 2.23 -0.67 10.89
CA ASP A 81 3.62 -0.42 11.27
C ASP A 81 3.74 0.91 12.03
N ILE A 82 3.74 0.83 13.38
CA ILE A 82 3.87 2.02 14.25
C ILE A 82 5.20 2.75 14.02
N ILE A 83 6.28 2.01 13.67
CA ILE A 83 7.59 2.61 13.39
C ILE A 83 7.54 3.40 12.09
N ALA A 84 6.91 2.86 11.04
CA ALA A 84 6.71 3.57 9.78
C ALA A 84 5.83 4.82 9.96
N ILE A 85 4.73 4.71 10.72
CA ILE A 85 3.86 5.85 11.04
C ILE A 85 4.65 6.94 11.76
N GLY A 86 5.46 6.59 12.76
CA GLY A 86 6.28 7.56 13.49
C GLY A 86 7.33 8.23 12.60
N ARG A 87 8.01 7.46 11.74
CA ARG A 87 8.98 7.96 10.76
C ARG A 87 8.34 8.91 9.76
N SER A 88 7.23 8.50 9.15
CA SER A 88 6.46 9.31 8.20
C SER A 88 6.05 10.65 8.82
N ALA A 89 5.47 10.63 10.03
CA ALA A 89 5.06 11.85 10.73
C ALA A 89 6.24 12.81 10.97
N ILE A 90 7.43 12.31 11.34
CA ILE A 90 8.62 13.13 11.54
C ILE A 90 9.11 13.71 10.21
N ASN A 91 9.10 12.93 9.13
CA ASN A 91 9.56 13.37 7.81
C ASN A 91 8.60 14.42 7.22
N ASP A 92 7.30 14.22 7.36
CA ASP A 92 6.28 15.18 6.92
C ASP A 92 6.37 16.51 7.67
N ILE A 93 6.60 16.48 8.98
CA ILE A 93 6.82 17.70 9.79
C ILE A 93 8.11 18.42 9.35
N LYS A 94 9.21 17.69 9.13
CA LYS A 94 10.48 18.29 8.68
C LYS A 94 10.37 18.91 7.28
N ALA A 95 9.63 18.25 6.38
CA ALA A 95 9.43 18.73 5.02
C ALA A 95 8.31 19.79 4.91
N MET A 96 7.55 20.03 5.98
CA MET A 96 6.32 20.85 5.98
C MET A 96 5.34 20.46 4.86
N SER A 97 5.31 19.19 4.47
CA SER A 97 4.49 18.63 3.39
C SER A 97 4.38 17.11 3.55
N PHE A 98 3.33 16.51 2.98
CA PHE A 98 3.16 15.06 2.96
C PHE A 98 4.13 14.44 1.93
N VAL A 99 5.26 13.94 2.39
CA VAL A 99 6.33 13.37 1.55
C VAL A 99 6.43 11.86 1.65
N GLU A 100 5.94 11.25 2.74
CA GLU A 100 6.04 9.81 2.96
C GLU A 100 4.70 9.22 3.44
N GLY A 101 4.29 8.10 2.83
CA GLY A 101 3.11 7.35 3.27
C GLY A 101 3.44 6.40 4.44
N GLY A 102 2.61 6.43 5.49
CA GLY A 102 2.73 5.52 6.63
C GLY A 102 1.73 4.35 6.60
N SER A 103 1.05 4.11 5.48
CA SER A 103 0.08 3.02 5.35
C SER A 103 0.77 1.73 4.94
N THR A 104 0.39 0.61 5.55
CA THR A 104 0.91 -0.72 5.22
C THR A 104 0.23 -1.30 3.97
N ILE A 105 0.84 -2.35 3.37
CA ILE A 105 0.21 -3.15 2.31
C ILE A 105 -1.15 -3.69 2.76
N THR A 106 -1.27 -4.19 4.00
CA THR A 106 -2.52 -4.71 4.55
C THR A 106 -3.60 -3.62 4.66
N GLN A 107 -3.24 -2.39 5.07
CA GLN A 107 -4.19 -1.27 5.09
C GLN A 107 -4.60 -0.83 3.68
N GLN A 108 -3.70 -0.89 2.71
CA GLN A 108 -4.01 -0.60 1.31
C GLN A 108 -4.93 -1.67 0.73
N LEU A 109 -4.70 -2.95 1.00
CA LEU A 109 -5.60 -4.05 0.65
C LEU A 109 -7.00 -3.81 1.25
N ALA A 110 -7.08 -3.55 2.56
CA ALA A 110 -8.34 -3.24 3.23
C ALA A 110 -9.11 -2.11 2.53
N LYS A 111 -8.42 -1.02 2.18
CA LYS A 111 -8.99 0.10 1.43
C LYS A 111 -9.52 -0.34 0.07
N ASN A 112 -8.73 -1.08 -0.69
CA ASN A 112 -9.05 -1.44 -2.08
C ASN A 112 -10.28 -2.36 -2.18
N VAL A 113 -10.47 -3.26 -1.20
CA VAL A 113 -11.49 -4.31 -1.30
C VAL A 113 -12.75 -4.07 -0.48
N TYR A 114 -12.69 -3.21 0.56
CA TYR A 114 -13.82 -2.97 1.46
C TYR A 114 -14.33 -1.53 1.47
N PHE A 115 -13.52 -0.54 1.05
CA PHE A 115 -13.86 0.85 1.22
C PHE A 115 -13.80 1.64 -0.10
N THR A 116 -14.44 2.82 -0.10
CA THR A 116 -14.37 3.76 -1.21
C THR A 116 -13.09 4.60 -1.13
N GLN A 117 -12.77 5.31 -2.23
CA GLN A 117 -11.58 6.20 -2.27
C GLN A 117 -11.79 7.55 -1.55
N GLU A 118 -12.94 7.75 -0.87
CA GLU A 118 -13.20 9.00 -0.13
C GLU A 118 -12.15 9.22 0.98
N LYS A 119 -11.62 10.44 1.03
CA LYS A 119 -10.61 10.83 2.03
C LYS A 119 -11.31 11.25 3.34
N LYS A 120 -11.66 10.27 4.19
CA LYS A 120 -12.29 10.48 5.50
C LYS A 120 -11.45 9.84 6.61
N ILE A 121 -11.41 10.47 7.77
CA ILE A 121 -10.70 9.96 8.96
C ILE A 121 -11.32 8.64 9.41
N GLU A 122 -12.65 8.55 9.41
CA GLU A 122 -13.41 7.35 9.79
C GLU A 122 -13.04 6.16 8.91
N ARG A 123 -12.87 6.37 7.58
CA ARG A 123 -12.40 5.33 6.67
C ARG A 123 -10.99 4.87 7.04
N LYS A 124 -10.08 5.80 7.36
CA LYS A 124 -8.72 5.43 7.75
C LYS A 124 -8.68 4.63 9.04
N ILE A 125 -9.57 4.92 9.98
CA ILE A 125 -9.75 4.13 11.20
C ILE A 125 -10.35 2.75 10.87
N ALA A 126 -11.35 2.69 10.00
CA ALA A 126 -11.94 1.42 9.55
C ALA A 126 -10.92 0.52 8.85
N GLU A 127 -10.00 1.09 8.04
CA GLU A 127 -8.89 0.36 7.43
C GLU A 127 -7.97 -0.30 8.48
N VAL A 128 -7.71 0.37 9.60
CA VAL A 128 -6.90 -0.21 10.70
C VAL A 128 -7.58 -1.44 11.30
N PHE A 129 -8.88 -1.36 11.61
CA PHE A 129 -9.62 -2.51 12.14
C PHE A 129 -9.71 -3.64 11.13
N MET A 130 -9.95 -3.31 9.85
CA MET A 130 -10.00 -4.29 8.78
C MET A 130 -8.62 -4.93 8.52
N ALA A 131 -7.54 -4.16 8.59
CA ALA A 131 -6.19 -4.69 8.46
C ALA A 131 -5.88 -5.75 9.54
N PHE A 132 -6.26 -5.52 10.80
CA PHE A 132 -6.13 -6.54 11.84
C PHE A 132 -6.99 -7.79 11.56
N GLN A 133 -8.18 -7.60 11.00
CA GLN A 133 -9.05 -8.72 10.65
C GLN A 133 -8.47 -9.53 9.48
N ILE A 134 -7.90 -8.88 8.47
CA ILE A 134 -7.23 -9.55 7.35
C ILE A 134 -6.02 -10.35 7.86
N GLU A 135 -5.14 -9.75 8.67
CA GLU A 135 -3.95 -10.43 9.23
C GLU A 135 -4.30 -11.62 10.15
N LYS A 136 -5.51 -11.66 10.68
CA LYS A 136 -6.00 -12.80 11.47
C LYS A 136 -6.40 -13.98 10.60
N ASN A 137 -6.82 -13.75 9.36
CA ASN A 137 -7.42 -14.75 8.48
C ASN A 137 -6.51 -15.15 7.31
N CYS A 138 -5.53 -14.32 6.95
CA CYS A 138 -4.61 -14.53 5.84
C CYS A 138 -3.16 -14.45 6.32
N ASP A 139 -2.30 -15.28 5.77
CA ASP A 139 -0.86 -15.11 5.98
C ASP A 139 -0.29 -13.96 5.14
N LYS A 140 0.99 -13.63 5.35
CA LYS A 140 1.64 -12.50 4.68
C LYS A 140 1.73 -12.66 3.17
N ASP A 141 2.00 -13.86 2.70
CA ASP A 141 2.12 -14.13 1.27
C ASP A 141 0.75 -14.04 0.59
N GLU A 142 -0.30 -14.52 1.22
CA GLU A 142 -1.69 -14.37 0.74
C GLU A 142 -2.12 -12.89 0.73
N ILE A 143 -1.78 -12.12 1.76
CA ILE A 143 -2.06 -10.67 1.80
C ILE A 143 -1.34 -9.94 0.65
N LEU A 144 -0.08 -10.26 0.39
CA LEU A 144 0.67 -9.67 -0.73
C LEU A 144 0.05 -10.06 -2.07
N GLU A 145 -0.30 -11.33 -2.25
CA GLU A 145 -0.96 -11.85 -3.44
C GLU A 145 -2.28 -11.11 -3.72
N LEU A 146 -3.14 -11.00 -2.70
CA LEU A 146 -4.40 -10.27 -2.80
C LEU A 146 -4.21 -8.77 -3.11
N TYR A 147 -3.22 -8.13 -2.50
CA TYR A 147 -2.87 -6.74 -2.76
C TYR A 147 -2.50 -6.50 -4.22
N LEU A 148 -1.67 -7.36 -4.81
CA LEU A 148 -1.23 -7.26 -6.19
C LEU A 148 -2.36 -7.53 -7.20
N ASN A 149 -3.36 -8.31 -6.80
CA ASN A 149 -4.55 -8.60 -7.59
C ASN A 149 -5.73 -7.63 -7.36
N THR A 150 -5.54 -6.58 -6.55
CA THR A 150 -6.58 -5.57 -6.24
C THR A 150 -6.07 -4.14 -6.28
N SER A 151 -4.82 -3.94 -6.65
CA SER A 151 -4.22 -2.62 -6.78
C SER A 151 -4.58 -1.98 -8.12
N TYR A 152 -4.80 -0.67 -8.10
CA TYR A 152 -5.01 0.11 -9.32
C TYR A 152 -3.67 0.59 -9.87
N PHE A 153 -3.40 0.26 -11.13
CA PHE A 153 -2.16 0.59 -11.83
C PHE A 153 -2.30 1.72 -12.88
N GLY A 154 -3.44 2.39 -12.92
CA GLY A 154 -3.72 3.37 -13.97
C GLY A 154 -4.36 2.74 -15.21
N ASP A 155 -4.83 3.58 -16.14
CA ASP A 155 -5.40 3.19 -17.44
C ASP A 155 -6.52 2.13 -17.41
N GLY A 156 -7.18 1.96 -16.25
CA GLY A 156 -8.22 0.96 -16.06
C GLY A 156 -7.71 -0.41 -15.62
N TYR A 157 -6.41 -0.58 -15.34
CA TYR A 157 -5.83 -1.84 -14.88
C TYR A 157 -5.93 -1.96 -13.36
N TYR A 158 -6.61 -3.00 -12.88
CA TYR A 158 -6.88 -3.26 -11.46
C TYR A 158 -6.20 -4.51 -10.92
N THR A 159 -5.41 -5.20 -11.74
CA THR A 159 -4.61 -6.36 -11.35
C THR A 159 -3.21 -6.27 -11.94
N VAL A 160 -2.25 -6.96 -11.33
CA VAL A 160 -0.89 -7.06 -11.84
C VAL A 160 -0.86 -7.65 -13.26
N LYS A 161 -1.73 -8.62 -13.56
CA LYS A 161 -1.84 -9.24 -14.89
C LYS A 161 -2.32 -8.25 -15.94
N GLU A 162 -3.39 -7.51 -15.65
CA GLU A 162 -3.90 -6.48 -16.56
C GLU A 162 -2.84 -5.42 -16.84
N ALA A 163 -2.13 -4.97 -15.80
CA ALA A 163 -1.11 -3.94 -15.93
C ALA A 163 0.13 -4.42 -16.70
N SER A 164 0.61 -5.63 -16.43
CA SER A 164 1.74 -6.22 -17.17
C SER A 164 1.41 -6.39 -18.65
N MET A 165 0.23 -6.97 -18.94
CA MET A 165 -0.23 -7.12 -20.33
C MET A 165 -0.46 -5.77 -21.01
N GLY A 166 -1.06 -4.82 -20.29
CA GLY A 166 -1.39 -3.51 -20.87
C GLY A 166 -0.18 -2.62 -21.15
N TYR A 167 0.81 -2.61 -20.26
CA TYR A 167 1.98 -1.75 -20.41
C TYR A 167 3.13 -2.40 -21.18
N PHE A 168 3.30 -3.72 -21.04
CA PHE A 168 4.48 -4.42 -21.58
C PHE A 168 4.12 -5.51 -22.60
N GLY A 169 2.84 -5.87 -22.76
CA GLY A 169 2.41 -6.95 -23.66
C GLY A 169 2.88 -8.35 -23.21
N LYS A 170 3.16 -8.52 -21.91
CA LYS A 170 3.72 -9.74 -21.31
C LYS A 170 2.89 -10.23 -20.14
N LEU A 171 2.90 -11.53 -19.90
CA LEU A 171 2.42 -12.09 -18.63
C LEU A 171 3.33 -11.61 -17.48
N PRO A 172 2.80 -11.55 -16.23
CA PRO A 172 3.61 -11.11 -15.09
C PRO A 172 4.90 -11.91 -14.90
N GLU A 173 4.89 -13.22 -15.13
CA GLU A 173 6.05 -14.12 -15.05
C GLU A 173 7.16 -13.81 -16.05
N ASP A 174 6.81 -13.19 -17.19
CA ASP A 174 7.72 -12.85 -18.28
C ASP A 174 8.28 -11.42 -18.19
N MET A 175 7.91 -10.66 -17.16
CA MET A 175 8.45 -9.31 -16.97
C MET A 175 9.95 -9.35 -16.74
N THR A 176 10.67 -8.47 -17.42
CA THR A 176 12.09 -8.20 -17.12
C THR A 176 12.25 -7.53 -15.77
N ASP A 177 13.47 -7.49 -15.23
CA ASP A 177 13.77 -6.81 -13.97
C ASP A 177 13.40 -5.32 -14.03
N SER A 178 13.67 -4.65 -15.14
CA SER A 178 13.32 -3.24 -15.37
C SER A 178 11.80 -3.02 -15.37
N GLU A 179 11.05 -3.85 -16.11
CA GLU A 179 9.57 -3.80 -16.13
C GLU A 179 8.97 -4.09 -14.77
N SER A 180 9.49 -5.07 -14.04
CA SER A 180 9.08 -5.44 -12.69
C SER A 180 9.23 -4.26 -11.71
N VAL A 181 10.38 -3.61 -11.72
CA VAL A 181 10.66 -2.47 -10.84
C VAL A 181 9.81 -1.24 -11.24
N MET A 182 9.60 -1.01 -12.54
CA MET A 182 8.72 0.06 -13.02
C MET A 182 7.28 -0.18 -12.56
N LEU A 183 6.74 -1.38 -12.75
CA LEU A 183 5.37 -1.71 -12.38
C LEU A 183 5.12 -1.54 -10.88
N ALA A 184 6.08 -1.93 -10.03
CA ALA A 184 6.00 -1.78 -8.58
C ALA A 184 5.87 -0.32 -8.12
N GLY A 185 6.35 0.63 -8.91
CA GLY A 185 6.26 2.07 -8.58
C GLY A 185 4.92 2.73 -8.88
N ILE A 186 4.10 2.15 -9.75
CA ILE A 186 2.88 2.79 -10.29
C ILE A 186 1.78 2.99 -9.25
N PRO A 187 1.44 2.03 -8.34
CA PRO A 187 0.32 2.14 -7.41
C PRO A 187 0.37 3.35 -6.47
N ASN A 188 1.54 3.91 -6.24
CA ASN A 188 1.72 5.11 -5.42
C ASN A 188 0.94 6.33 -5.97
N ALA A 189 0.97 6.56 -7.29
CA ALA A 189 0.19 7.60 -7.96
C ALA A 189 -0.10 7.18 -9.41
N PRO A 190 -1.06 6.28 -9.65
CA PRO A 190 -1.29 5.65 -10.95
C PRO A 190 -1.53 6.63 -12.10
N SER A 191 -2.27 7.71 -11.83
CA SER A 191 -2.54 8.75 -12.84
C SER A 191 -1.29 9.55 -13.25
N ILE A 192 -0.24 9.54 -12.41
CA ILE A 192 1.02 10.26 -12.64
C ILE A 192 2.07 9.33 -13.25
N TYR A 193 2.16 8.10 -12.74
CA TYR A 193 3.24 7.18 -13.07
C TYR A 193 2.88 6.13 -14.13
N ALA A 194 1.67 6.20 -14.72
CA ALA A 194 1.31 5.33 -15.86
C ALA A 194 2.28 5.57 -17.04
N PRO A 195 3.04 4.53 -17.48
CA PRO A 195 4.05 4.70 -18.53
C PRO A 195 3.48 5.16 -19.87
N SER A 196 2.24 4.79 -20.16
CA SER A 196 1.49 5.21 -21.35
C SER A 196 1.24 6.73 -21.41
N LYS A 197 1.12 7.38 -20.24
CA LYS A 197 0.82 8.82 -20.15
C LYS A 197 2.05 9.68 -19.89
N ASN A 198 2.90 9.23 -18.97
CA ASN A 198 4.05 9.99 -18.50
C ASN A 198 5.29 9.09 -18.39
N PRO A 199 5.88 8.65 -19.52
CA PRO A 199 7.02 7.73 -19.51
C PRO A 199 8.22 8.25 -18.71
N GLU A 200 8.50 9.55 -18.76
CA GLU A 200 9.61 10.15 -18.01
C GLU A 200 9.37 10.13 -16.50
N LEU A 201 8.15 10.38 -16.05
CA LEU A 201 7.80 10.30 -14.61
C LEU A 201 7.77 8.84 -14.13
N ALA A 202 7.36 7.90 -14.99
CA ALA A 202 7.45 6.47 -14.70
C ALA A 202 8.92 6.04 -14.50
N LYS A 203 9.83 6.49 -15.36
CA LYS A 203 11.28 6.24 -15.20
C LYS A 203 11.87 6.90 -13.97
N GLN A 204 11.47 8.13 -13.65
CA GLN A 204 11.90 8.77 -12.40
C GLN A 204 11.42 7.97 -11.17
N ARG A 205 10.17 7.48 -11.21
CA ARG A 205 9.63 6.65 -10.13
C ARG A 205 10.35 5.32 -10.02
N GLN A 206 10.65 4.66 -11.13
CA GLN A 206 11.42 3.42 -11.17
C GLN A 206 12.81 3.60 -10.51
N LYS A 207 13.53 4.71 -10.79
CA LYS A 207 14.80 5.03 -10.12
C LYS A 207 14.65 5.19 -8.60
N GLN A 208 13.52 5.77 -8.13
CA GLN A 208 13.22 5.85 -6.70
C GLN A 208 12.98 4.46 -6.09
N VAL A 209 12.26 3.58 -6.80
CA VAL A 209 12.04 2.19 -6.37
C VAL A 209 13.37 1.47 -6.24
N ILE A 210 14.23 1.53 -7.27
CA ILE A 210 15.59 0.93 -7.25
C ILE A 210 16.39 1.45 -6.05
N SER A 211 16.37 2.77 -5.81
CA SER A 211 17.06 3.36 -4.66
C SER A 211 16.56 2.79 -3.32
N LYS A 212 15.25 2.58 -3.19
CA LYS A 212 14.67 1.96 -1.99
C LYS A 212 15.03 0.48 -1.86
N MET A 213 15.05 -0.26 -2.96
CA MET A 213 15.50 -1.66 -2.95
C MET A 213 16.95 -1.79 -2.46
N VAL A 214 17.84 -0.90 -2.90
CA VAL A 214 19.24 -0.86 -2.44
C VAL A 214 19.32 -0.45 -0.97
N GLU A 215 18.59 0.61 -0.56
CA GLU A 215 18.54 1.09 0.83
C GLU A 215 18.13 -0.02 1.80
N TYR A 216 17.13 -0.82 1.43
CA TYR A 216 16.60 -1.90 2.27
C TYR A 216 17.22 -3.27 1.99
N LYS A 217 18.28 -3.33 1.16
CA LYS A 217 19.09 -4.53 0.87
C LYS A 217 18.32 -5.66 0.13
N TYR A 218 17.32 -5.30 -0.65
CA TYR A 218 16.65 -6.20 -1.59
C TYR A 218 17.38 -6.32 -2.91
N LEU A 219 18.24 -5.33 -3.24
CA LEU A 219 19.02 -5.30 -4.47
C LEU A 219 20.46 -4.86 -4.18
N SER A 220 21.44 -5.44 -4.85
CA SER A 220 22.80 -4.95 -4.78
C SER A 220 22.99 -3.68 -5.63
N GLN A 221 24.00 -2.86 -5.32
CA GLN A 221 24.32 -1.67 -6.13
C GLN A 221 24.71 -2.04 -7.56
N ASN A 222 25.36 -3.19 -7.76
CA ASN A 222 25.75 -3.66 -9.10
C ASN A 222 24.53 -4.04 -9.93
N ASP A 223 23.58 -4.79 -9.36
CA ASP A 223 22.35 -5.17 -10.06
C ASP A 223 21.48 -3.93 -10.34
N ALA A 224 21.42 -2.98 -9.41
CA ALA A 224 20.76 -1.71 -9.62
C ALA A 224 21.34 -0.94 -10.82
N ASN A 225 22.67 -0.87 -10.95
CA ASN A 225 23.33 -0.24 -12.08
C ASN A 225 23.05 -1.00 -13.39
N THR A 226 22.97 -2.32 -13.35
CA THR A 226 22.62 -3.15 -14.51
C THR A 226 21.23 -2.86 -15.01
N ILE A 227 20.23 -2.82 -14.12
CA ILE A 227 18.84 -2.50 -14.47
C ILE A 227 18.73 -1.10 -15.08
N LEU A 228 19.44 -0.11 -14.52
CA LEU A 228 19.44 1.27 -15.02
C LEU A 228 20.16 1.47 -16.36
N ASN A 229 21.14 0.62 -16.68
CA ASN A 229 21.93 0.72 -17.91
C ASN A 229 21.34 -0.08 -19.09
N LEU A 230 20.34 -0.93 -18.83
CA LEU A 230 19.63 -1.68 -19.86
C LEU A 230 18.49 -0.87 -20.51
N GLU A 231 18.32 0.39 -20.10
CA GLU A 231 17.40 1.37 -20.67
C GLU A 231 18.11 2.31 -21.65
#